data_f04ad1654612cbfd2d5fbeb340a411e3
#
_entry.id   f04ad1654612cbfd2d5fbeb340a411e3
#
_cell.length_a   1.000
_cell.length_b   1.000
_cell.length_c   1.000
_cell.angle_alpha   90.00
_cell.angle_beta   90.00
_cell.angle_gamma   90.00
#
_symmetry.space_group_name_H-M   'P 1'
#
loop_
_entity.id
_entity.type
_entity.pdbx_description
1 polymer ?
#
loop_
_entity_poly.entity_id
_entity_poly.type
_entity_poly.pdbx_seq_one_letter_code
_entity_poly.pdbx_strand_id
1 'polypeptide(L)' 'MRYNNKTMTKLINEHRELHDELKKIKKEMGLEKNMAVRALYHSVVADNGPFMLDYQQLERSRK' A
#
# COMPACT_ATOMS: atom_id res chain seq x y z
N MET A 1 -5.68 7.67 10.56
CA MET A 1 -5.13 6.35 10.13
C MET A 1 -3.63 6.49 9.90
N ARG A 2 -2.87 5.55 10.41
CA ARG A 2 -1.42 5.60 10.31
C ARG A 2 -0.88 4.64 9.26
N TYR A 3 0.20 5.04 8.60
CA TYR A 3 0.91 4.15 7.72
C TYR A 3 1.59 3.04 8.51
N ASN A 4 1.40 1.80 8.08
CA ASN A 4 2.05 0.63 8.65
C ASN A 4 2.61 -0.22 7.51
N ASN A 5 3.92 -0.33 7.47
CA ASN A 5 4.60 -1.04 6.38
C ASN A 5 4.16 -2.51 6.28
N LYS A 6 4.01 -3.18 7.42
CA LYS A 6 3.60 -4.58 7.42
C LYS A 6 2.20 -4.75 6.86
N THR A 7 1.27 -3.91 7.30
CA THR A 7 -0.11 -3.97 6.81
C THR A 7 -0.16 -3.64 5.32
N MET A 8 0.56 -2.62 4.91
CA MET A 8 0.58 -2.23 3.50
C MET A 8 1.19 -3.31 2.62
N THR A 9 2.27 -3.94 3.08
CA THR A 9 2.90 -5.04 2.36
C THR A 9 1.93 -6.21 2.19
N LYS A 10 1.19 -6.53 3.25
CA LYS A 10 0.19 -7.59 3.18
C LYS A 10 -0.92 -7.24 2.19
N LEU A 11 -1.39 -6.00 2.21
CA LEU A 11 -2.41 -5.53 1.28
C LEU A 11 -1.94 -5.67 -0.17
N ILE A 12 -0.70 -5.27 -0.44
CA ILE A 12 -0.12 -5.39 -1.77
C ILE A 12 -0.06 -6.85 -2.21
N ASN A 13 0.33 -7.75 -1.31
CA ASN A 13 0.42 -9.17 -1.62
C ASN A 13 -0.94 -9.80 -1.91
N GLU A 14 -2.00 -9.27 -1.32
CA GLU A 14 -3.35 -9.79 -1.52
C GLU A 14 -4.03 -9.21 -2.76
N HIS A 15 -3.50 -8.11 -3.31
CA HIS A 15 -4.09 -7.45 -4.46
C HIS A 15 -3.05 -7.28 -5.55
N ARG A 16 -3.18 -8.08 -6.59
CA ARG A 16 -2.22 -8.08 -7.69
C ARG A 16 -2.08 -6.71 -8.35
N GLU A 17 -3.19 -5.98 -8.48
CA GLU A 17 -3.16 -4.65 -9.09
C GLU A 17 -2.29 -3.68 -8.28
N LEU A 18 -2.25 -3.83 -6.95
CA LEU A 18 -1.37 -3.01 -6.12
C LEU A 18 0.08 -3.42 -6.30
N HIS A 19 0.34 -4.70 -6.48
CA HIS A 19 1.68 -5.20 -6.73
C HIS A 19 2.22 -4.61 -8.05
N ASP A 20 1.40 -4.59 -9.07
CA ASP A 20 1.79 -4.03 -10.36
C ASP A 20 2.03 -2.53 -10.26
N GLU A 21 1.16 -1.83 -9.53
CA GLU A 21 1.29 -0.40 -9.32
C GLU A 21 2.57 -0.07 -8.55
N LEU A 22 2.92 -0.89 -7.57
CA LEU A 22 4.15 -0.73 -6.81
C LEU A 22 5.37 -0.82 -7.72
N LYS A 23 5.39 -1.81 -8.61
CA LYS A 23 6.48 -1.96 -9.57
C LYS A 23 6.59 -0.73 -10.46
N LYS A 24 5.45 -0.22 -10.90
CA LYS A 24 5.40 0.94 -11.75
C LYS A 24 5.98 2.17 -11.04
N ILE A 25 5.58 2.38 -9.79
CA ILE A 25 6.08 3.50 -9.00
C ILE A 25 7.59 3.40 -8.82
N LYS A 26 8.09 2.23 -8.46
CA LYS A 26 9.52 2.01 -8.29
C LYS A 26 10.29 2.34 -9.56
N LYS A 27 9.78 1.91 -10.70
CA LYS A 27 10.44 2.12 -11.98
C LYS A 27 10.39 3.58 -12.40
N GLU A 28 9.23 4.20 -12.30
CA GLU A 28 9.04 5.57 -12.78
C GLU A 28 9.72 6.61 -11.91
N MET A 29 9.69 6.39 -10.60
CA MET A 29 10.24 7.37 -9.66
C MET A 29 11.61 7.00 -9.13
N GLY A 30 12.11 5.81 -9.45
CA GLY A 30 13.42 5.37 -8.99
C GLY A 30 13.51 5.21 -7.49
N LEU A 31 12.41 4.87 -6.84
CA LEU A 31 12.34 4.76 -5.39
C LEU A 31 12.75 3.37 -4.90
N GLU A 32 13.30 3.34 -3.68
CA GLU A 32 13.50 2.09 -2.97
C GLU A 32 12.15 1.47 -2.62
N LYS A 33 12.15 0.16 -2.34
CA LYS A 33 10.92 -0.56 -2.05
C LYS A 33 10.10 0.11 -0.93
N ASN A 34 10.73 0.45 0.18
CA ASN A 34 10.03 1.04 1.31
C ASN A 34 9.39 2.39 0.96
N MET A 35 10.12 3.19 0.20
CA MET A 35 9.61 4.48 -0.25
C MET A 35 8.46 4.31 -1.23
N ALA A 36 8.56 3.33 -2.13
CA ALA A 36 7.52 3.06 -3.10
C ALA A 36 6.25 2.53 -2.43
N VAL A 37 6.39 1.67 -1.42
CA VAL A 37 5.25 1.17 -0.64
C VAL A 37 4.52 2.32 0.03
N ARG A 38 5.27 3.25 0.61
CA ARG A 38 4.67 4.41 1.27
C ARG A 38 3.97 5.32 0.26
N ALA A 39 4.58 5.54 -0.90
CA ALA A 39 3.97 6.34 -1.94
C ALA A 39 2.67 5.71 -2.43
N LEU A 40 2.65 4.40 -2.59
CA LEU A 40 1.46 3.67 -2.97
C LEU A 40 0.36 3.82 -1.91
N TYR A 41 0.73 3.71 -0.63
CA TYR A 41 -0.21 3.93 0.46
C TYR A 41 -0.89 5.29 0.34
N HIS A 42 -0.13 6.35 0.08
CA HIS A 42 -0.70 7.69 -0.06
C HIS A 42 -1.60 7.81 -1.28
N SER A 43 -1.36 7.01 -2.31
CA SER A 43 -2.18 7.03 -3.53
C SER A 43 -3.48 6.26 -3.40
N VAL A 44 -3.46 5.09 -2.75
CA VAL A 44 -4.60 4.17 -2.79
C VAL A 44 -5.30 3.98 -1.46
N VAL A 45 -4.69 4.34 -0.36
CA VAL A 45 -5.26 4.16 0.98
C VAL A 45 -5.60 5.49 1.63
N ALA A 46 -4.64 6.41 1.71
CA ALA A 46 -4.85 7.70 2.36
C ALA A 46 -5.86 8.56 1.58
N ASP A 47 -6.45 9.51 2.27
CA ASP A 47 -7.39 10.48 1.67
C ASP A 47 -8.55 9.79 0.93
N ASN A 48 -9.15 8.81 1.58
CA ASN A 48 -10.30 8.05 1.03
C ASN A 48 -9.96 7.31 -0.26
N GLY A 49 -8.74 6.77 -0.34
CA GLY A 49 -8.33 5.99 -1.48
C GLY A 49 -9.18 4.72 -1.66
N PRO A 50 -9.13 4.11 -2.84
CA PRO A 50 -9.96 2.94 -3.15
C PRO A 50 -9.71 1.71 -2.28
N PHE A 51 -8.53 1.62 -1.66
CA PHE A 51 -8.19 0.49 -0.81
C PHE A 51 -8.17 0.84 0.69
N MET A 52 -8.70 2.00 1.06
CA MET A 52 -8.69 2.43 2.46
C MET A 52 -9.43 1.44 3.36
N LEU A 53 -10.60 0.97 2.95
CA LEU A 53 -11.37 0.03 3.75
C LEU A 53 -10.66 -1.32 3.88
N ASP A 54 -10.08 -1.80 2.81
CA ASP A 54 -9.32 -3.06 2.84
C ASP A 54 -8.12 -2.95 3.79
N TYR A 55 -7.44 -1.81 3.76
CA TYR A 55 -6.33 -1.54 4.67
C TYR A 55 -6.80 -1.55 6.12
N GLN A 56 -7.90 -0.87 6.41
CA GLN A 56 -8.45 -0.82 7.76
C GLN A 56 -8.84 -2.20 8.27
N GLN A 57 -9.41 -3.04 7.41
CA GLN A 57 -9.77 -4.40 7.79
C GLN A 57 -8.54 -5.23 8.14
N LEU A 58 -7.47 -5.10 7.40
CA LEU A 58 -6.22 -5.80 7.70
C LEU A 58 -5.64 -5.33 9.04
N GLU A 59 -5.74 -4.03 9.33
CA GLU A 59 -5.29 -3.50 10.61
C GLU A 59 -6.08 -4.09 11.77
N ARG A 60 -7.39 -4.23 11.60
CA ARG A 60 -8.24 -4.81 12.64
C ARG A 60 -7.96 -6.29 12.87
N SER A 61 -7.66 -7.02 11.81
CA SER A 61 -7.41 -8.46 11.88
C SER A 61 -6.07 -8.79 12.48
N ARG A 62 -5.23 -7.81 12.61
CA ARG A 62 -3.86 -7.98 13.06
C ARG A 62 -3.78 -7.87 14.57
N LYS A 63 -3.91 -8.96 15.25
CA LYS A 63 -3.74 -8.97 16.70
C LYS A 63 -2.70 -9.97 17.11
#